data_1cfe565ef5a7b84f723800368b0272ee
#
_entry.id   1cfe565ef5a7b84f723800368b0272ee
#
_cell.length_a   1.000
_cell.length_b   1.000
_cell.length_c   1.000
_cell.angle_alpha   90.00
_cell.angle_beta   90.00
_cell.angle_gamma   90.00
#
_symmetry.space_group_name_H-M   'P 1'
#
loop_
_entity.id
_entity.type
_entity.pdbx_description
1 polymer ?
#
loop_
_entity_poly.entity_id
_entity_poly.type
_entity_poly.pdbx_seq_one_letter_code
_entity_poly.pdbx_strand_id
1 'polypeptide(L)'
;MDSEIIVAIDLGTQDIKGVVGTKNEDNVVSILASASVPSDQSVRRGLIHNIDKVSAKIKQLINYLENNLNGRKIKKAYVTISGQSLHSVNYIERKNLSSSGIVTENVIAELEKEAEKNNSDFRAKYQIGGVEYFVDSKAETNPVGVTCSAIEANFKVIEGRPNLFTITKKTFQNAGIDIAGYMIGILATANIALTEDEKELGCALIDFGSGTTTIAIYKAGIFQYMATIPFGGRNLTKDISTLNFTENEAETFKKSYGKAKIKTDNNAFSPFSNKNDIDLLELNKVIVLRLDEIVANIKEQIKVSGFEDKLGAGIIVTGGASQLKEIDNYLANKFEMPVRMTAALRSTVNNNSKIGDDPCYTEVLGLLRLGTIDCGEPIIEKPDDETPLGNPEKKDAKNIFKVFRNNNKTATPKSASKPTPEKEKKQKNNGLSNIFDVLFKEGDDD
;
A
#
# COMPACT_ATOMS: atom_id res chain seq x y z
N MET A 1 15.03 -13.35 21.33
CA MET A 1 15.20 -12.20 20.44
C MET A 1 13.82 -11.76 20.00
N ASP A 2 13.39 -10.57 20.41
CA ASP A 2 12.13 -10.04 19.96
C ASP A 2 12.28 -9.68 18.48
N SER A 3 11.52 -10.36 17.64
CA SER A 3 11.51 -10.09 16.20
C SER A 3 10.93 -8.70 15.95
N GLU A 4 11.59 -7.91 15.08
CA GLU A 4 11.06 -6.64 14.61
C GLU A 4 9.66 -6.81 14.06
N ILE A 5 8.73 -5.93 14.47
CA ILE A 5 7.37 -5.93 13.95
C ILE A 5 7.17 -4.82 12.92
N ILE A 6 6.51 -5.15 11.85
CA ILE A 6 6.06 -4.20 10.84
C ILE A 6 4.56 -3.99 11.04
N VAL A 7 4.12 -2.75 11.02
CA VAL A 7 2.70 -2.37 11.12
C VAL A 7 2.30 -1.65 9.86
N ALA A 8 1.24 -2.13 9.21
CA ALA A 8 0.68 -1.53 8.01
C ALA A 8 -0.77 -1.12 8.25
N ILE A 9 -1.17 0.07 7.80
CA ILE A 9 -2.53 0.61 7.92
C ILE A 9 -3.00 1.09 6.56
N ASP A 10 -4.17 0.59 6.15
CA ASP A 10 -4.91 1.05 4.97
C ASP A 10 -6.12 1.90 5.40
N LEU A 11 -6.25 3.08 4.79
CA LEU A 11 -7.35 4.02 5.04
C LEU A 11 -8.47 3.83 3.99
N GLY A 12 -9.11 2.66 4.02
CA GLY A 12 -10.18 2.31 3.07
C GLY A 12 -11.46 3.13 3.24
N THR A 13 -12.23 3.27 2.16
CA THR A 13 -13.54 3.98 2.16
C THR A 13 -14.59 3.28 3.02
N GLN A 14 -14.60 1.95 3.07
CA GLN A 14 -15.51 1.15 3.88
C GLN A 14 -14.96 0.95 5.28
N ASP A 15 -13.73 0.45 5.37
CA ASP A 15 -13.07 0.08 6.61
C ASP A 15 -11.64 0.60 6.62
N ILE A 16 -11.16 1.00 7.80
CA ILE A 16 -9.75 1.24 8.06
C ILE A 16 -9.17 -0.08 8.60
N LYS A 17 -8.17 -0.62 7.91
CA LYS A 17 -7.58 -1.92 8.23
C LYS A 17 -6.16 -1.79 8.70
N GLY A 18 -5.77 -2.62 9.66
CA GLY A 18 -4.42 -2.71 10.15
C GLY A 18 -3.95 -4.15 10.26
N VAL A 19 -2.70 -4.37 9.93
CA VAL A 19 -2.04 -5.67 10.06
C VAL A 19 -0.67 -5.46 10.69
N VAL A 20 -0.34 -6.33 11.64
CA VAL A 20 0.99 -6.43 12.24
C VAL A 20 1.59 -7.76 11.85
N GLY A 21 2.83 -7.76 11.45
CA GLY A 21 3.53 -8.97 11.06
C GLY A 21 5.04 -8.83 11.12
N THR A 22 5.71 -9.92 10.79
CA THR A 22 7.15 -10.02 10.63
C THR A 22 7.46 -10.53 9.24
N LYS A 23 8.71 -10.38 8.80
CA LYS A 23 9.21 -10.94 7.54
C LYS A 23 10.39 -11.85 7.80
N ASN A 24 10.52 -12.91 7.01
CA ASN A 24 11.72 -13.71 6.95
C ASN A 24 12.72 -13.15 5.90
N GLU A 25 13.86 -13.79 5.74
CA GLU A 25 14.91 -13.43 4.78
C GLU A 25 14.43 -13.46 3.31
N ASP A 26 13.42 -14.28 2.99
CA ASP A 26 12.81 -14.39 1.67
C ASP A 26 11.67 -13.36 1.45
N ASN A 27 11.51 -12.39 2.36
CA ASN A 27 10.41 -11.42 2.34
C ASN A 27 8.99 -12.05 2.40
N VAL A 28 8.86 -13.24 2.98
CA VAL A 28 7.56 -13.86 3.26
C VAL A 28 7.01 -13.29 4.56
N VAL A 29 5.79 -12.79 4.49
CA VAL A 29 5.11 -12.15 5.62
C VAL A 29 4.47 -13.20 6.53
N SER A 30 4.67 -13.07 7.85
CA SER A 30 3.94 -13.81 8.89
C SER A 30 3.07 -12.84 9.67
N ILE A 31 1.76 -13.07 9.68
CA ILE A 31 0.78 -12.18 10.31
C ILE A 31 0.70 -12.50 11.81
N LEU A 32 0.92 -11.50 12.67
CA LEU A 32 0.83 -11.59 14.12
C LEU A 32 -0.52 -11.12 14.65
N ALA A 33 -1.02 -10.01 14.09
CA ALA A 33 -2.31 -9.44 14.47
C ALA A 33 -2.95 -8.74 13.27
N SER A 34 -4.27 -8.68 13.27
CA SER A 34 -5.03 -7.91 12.30
C SER A 34 -6.31 -7.37 12.91
N ALA A 35 -6.72 -6.20 12.48
CA ALA A 35 -7.96 -5.57 12.90
C ALA A 35 -8.56 -4.72 11.77
N SER A 36 -9.86 -4.48 11.87
CA SER A 36 -10.60 -3.61 10.97
C SER A 36 -11.61 -2.79 11.77
N VAL A 37 -11.76 -1.52 11.44
CA VAL A 37 -12.77 -0.63 12.01
C VAL A 37 -13.53 0.09 10.91
N PRO A 38 -14.87 0.22 10.99
CA PRO A 38 -15.64 0.94 9.99
C PRO A 38 -15.18 2.39 9.88
N SER A 39 -15.02 2.89 8.65
CA SER A 39 -14.64 4.28 8.40
C SER A 39 -15.76 5.28 8.72
N ASP A 40 -17.02 4.81 8.75
CA ASP A 40 -18.23 5.62 8.97
C ASP A 40 -18.26 6.89 8.10
N GLN A 41 -17.91 6.73 6.82
CA GLN A 41 -17.80 7.82 5.83
C GLN A 41 -16.79 8.93 6.19
N SER A 42 -15.93 8.73 7.17
CA SER A 42 -14.83 9.66 7.48
C SER A 42 -13.71 9.60 6.43
N VAL A 43 -13.64 8.50 5.67
CA VAL A 43 -12.86 8.34 4.44
C VAL A 43 -13.83 8.19 3.27
N ARG A 44 -13.66 9.00 2.22
CA ARG A 44 -14.53 8.98 1.03
C ARG A 44 -13.68 8.90 -0.24
N ARG A 45 -13.91 7.85 -1.04
CA ARG A 45 -13.15 7.62 -2.28
C ARG A 45 -11.64 7.68 -2.07
N GLY A 46 -11.16 7.04 -0.97
CA GLY A 46 -9.78 7.01 -0.57
C GLY A 46 -9.22 8.31 0.02
N LEU A 47 -10.04 9.35 0.22
CA LEU A 47 -9.63 10.64 0.77
C LEU A 47 -10.13 10.81 2.20
N ILE A 48 -9.26 11.24 3.11
CA ILE A 48 -9.64 11.63 4.48
C ILE A 48 -10.58 12.84 4.40
N HIS A 49 -11.84 12.64 4.82
CA HIS A 49 -12.85 13.69 4.84
C HIS A 49 -12.94 14.39 6.20
N ASN A 50 -12.66 13.65 7.28
CA ASN A 50 -12.67 14.18 8.63
C ASN A 50 -11.48 13.64 9.42
N ILE A 51 -10.50 14.51 9.67
CA ILE A 51 -9.23 14.17 10.34
C ILE A 51 -9.49 13.60 11.73
N ASP A 52 -10.31 14.26 12.55
CA ASP A 52 -10.53 13.86 13.96
C ASP A 52 -11.20 12.51 14.08
N LYS A 53 -12.20 12.24 13.22
CA LYS A 53 -12.86 10.94 13.18
C LYS A 53 -11.89 9.84 12.74
N VAL A 54 -11.10 10.07 11.69
CA VAL A 54 -10.11 9.07 11.23
C VAL A 54 -9.05 8.85 12.29
N SER A 55 -8.54 9.90 12.95
CA SER A 55 -7.58 9.77 14.06
C SER A 55 -8.12 8.93 15.22
N ALA A 56 -9.39 9.14 15.59
CA ALA A 56 -10.04 8.33 16.63
C ALA A 56 -10.17 6.85 16.20
N LYS A 57 -10.49 6.59 14.92
CA LYS A 57 -10.55 5.24 14.36
C LYS A 57 -9.18 4.56 14.32
N ILE A 58 -8.13 5.31 13.98
CA ILE A 58 -6.74 4.79 14.03
C ILE A 58 -6.39 4.42 15.48
N LYS A 59 -6.69 5.26 16.47
CA LYS A 59 -6.46 4.92 17.89
C LYS A 59 -7.19 3.63 18.29
N GLN A 60 -8.44 3.49 17.89
CA GLN A 60 -9.23 2.29 18.15
C GLN A 60 -8.60 1.06 17.49
N LEU A 61 -8.16 1.19 16.23
CA LEU A 61 -7.50 0.13 15.47
C LEU A 61 -6.21 -0.32 16.13
N ILE A 62 -5.35 0.64 16.52
CA ILE A 62 -4.09 0.36 17.23
C ILE A 62 -4.34 -0.39 18.54
N ASN A 63 -5.32 0.03 19.34
CA ASN A 63 -5.67 -0.69 20.56
C ASN A 63 -6.08 -2.15 20.28
N TYR A 64 -6.85 -2.40 19.22
CA TYR A 64 -7.23 -3.77 18.83
C TYR A 64 -6.02 -4.60 18.40
N LEU A 65 -5.07 -4.00 17.69
CA LEU A 65 -3.84 -4.69 17.27
C LEU A 65 -2.95 -5.01 18.50
N GLU A 66 -2.72 -4.04 19.39
CA GLU A 66 -1.89 -4.18 20.57
C GLU A 66 -2.41 -5.25 21.54
N ASN A 67 -3.74 -5.44 21.65
CA ASN A 67 -4.33 -6.49 22.48
C ASN A 67 -3.86 -7.92 22.10
N ASN A 68 -3.35 -8.09 20.87
CA ASN A 68 -2.86 -9.38 20.36
C ASN A 68 -1.32 -9.45 20.30
N LEU A 69 -0.60 -8.45 20.85
CA LEU A 69 0.86 -8.35 20.79
C LEU A 69 1.57 -8.59 22.13
N ASN A 70 0.92 -9.27 23.08
CA ASN A 70 1.51 -9.62 24.38
C ASN A 70 2.12 -8.44 25.15
N GLY A 71 1.45 -7.27 25.09
CA GLY A 71 1.90 -6.05 25.78
C GLY A 71 2.84 -5.14 24.98
N ARG A 72 3.29 -5.55 23.81
CA ARG A 72 4.13 -4.72 22.92
C ARG A 72 3.31 -3.54 22.38
N LYS A 73 3.87 -2.34 22.42
CA LYS A 73 3.22 -1.12 21.97
C LYS A 73 3.64 -0.78 20.52
N ILE A 74 2.72 -0.16 19.78
CA ILE A 74 2.94 0.31 18.42
C ILE A 74 3.21 1.81 18.47
N LYS A 75 4.33 2.24 17.91
CA LYS A 75 4.74 3.65 17.79
C LYS A 75 4.68 4.18 16.39
N LYS A 76 4.93 3.32 15.43
CA LYS A 76 5.01 3.71 14.02
C LYS A 76 4.11 2.78 13.19
N ALA A 77 3.71 3.25 12.01
CA ALA A 77 3.02 2.43 11.03
C ALA A 77 3.35 2.89 9.62
N TYR A 78 3.40 1.95 8.70
CA TYR A 78 3.35 2.22 7.27
C TYR A 78 1.91 2.53 6.87
N VAL A 79 1.71 3.43 5.91
CA VAL A 79 0.37 3.83 5.47
C VAL A 79 0.27 3.87 3.95
N THR A 80 -0.87 3.46 3.39
CA THR A 80 -1.15 3.62 1.97
C THR A 80 -1.69 5.02 1.68
N ILE A 81 -1.25 5.60 0.57
CA ILE A 81 -1.86 6.79 -0.03
C ILE A 81 -2.69 6.33 -1.22
N SER A 82 -3.98 6.52 -1.10
CA SER A 82 -4.97 6.15 -2.10
C SER A 82 -5.91 7.33 -2.38
N GLY A 83 -6.72 7.27 -3.42
CA GLY A 83 -7.78 8.26 -3.65
C GLY A 83 -8.02 8.62 -5.10
N GLN A 84 -9.23 9.15 -5.33
CA GLN A 84 -9.78 9.41 -6.67
C GLN A 84 -8.99 10.38 -7.55
N SER A 85 -8.01 11.11 -6.98
CA SER A 85 -7.21 12.08 -7.75
C SER A 85 -5.90 11.51 -8.27
N LEU A 86 -5.52 10.30 -7.82
CA LEU A 86 -4.25 9.69 -8.19
C LEU A 86 -4.30 9.12 -9.62
N HIS A 87 -3.29 9.45 -10.39
CA HIS A 87 -3.07 8.94 -11.76
C HIS A 87 -1.58 9.08 -12.10
N SER A 88 -1.13 8.34 -13.09
CA SER A 88 0.25 8.45 -13.57
C SER A 88 0.37 9.46 -14.72
N VAL A 89 1.54 10.11 -14.75
CA VAL A 89 1.96 11.03 -15.83
C VAL A 89 3.37 10.63 -16.26
N ASN A 90 3.65 10.73 -17.56
CA ASN A 90 4.98 10.46 -18.09
C ASN A 90 5.81 11.75 -18.09
N TYR A 91 7.00 11.70 -17.49
CA TYR A 91 8.02 12.75 -17.57
C TYR A 91 9.22 12.19 -18.30
N ILE A 92 9.60 12.85 -19.40
CA ILE A 92 10.72 12.43 -20.24
C ILE A 92 11.86 13.41 -20.03
N GLU A 93 12.96 12.90 -19.48
CA GLU A 93 14.17 13.65 -19.26
C GLU A 93 15.30 13.08 -20.12
N ARG A 94 16.09 13.97 -20.73
CA ARG A 94 17.16 13.58 -21.64
C ARG A 94 18.45 14.29 -21.28
N LYS A 95 19.56 13.54 -21.30
CA LYS A 95 20.89 14.05 -21.08
C LYS A 95 21.84 13.62 -22.18
N ASN A 96 22.54 14.59 -22.79
CA ASN A 96 23.63 14.32 -23.70
C ASN A 96 24.92 14.12 -22.90
N LEU A 97 25.66 13.08 -23.23
CA LEU A 97 26.97 12.77 -22.65
C LEU A 97 28.08 13.17 -23.60
N SER A 98 29.29 13.38 -23.09
CA SER A 98 30.45 13.64 -23.96
C SER A 98 30.76 12.41 -24.82
N SER A 99 31.51 12.58 -25.92
CA SER A 99 31.78 11.57 -26.96
C SER A 99 32.37 10.22 -26.50
N SER A 100 32.68 10.07 -25.23
CA SER A 100 33.07 8.82 -24.54
C SER A 100 32.29 8.65 -23.24
N GLY A 101 31.08 9.16 -23.18
CA GLY A 101 30.28 9.21 -21.96
C GLY A 101 29.83 7.83 -21.53
N ILE A 102 30.05 7.54 -20.25
CA ILE A 102 29.52 6.35 -19.58
C ILE A 102 28.37 6.80 -18.70
N VAL A 103 27.25 6.10 -18.77
CA VAL A 103 26.13 6.32 -17.84
C VAL A 103 26.57 5.91 -16.45
N THR A 104 26.56 6.85 -15.53
CA THR A 104 26.88 6.61 -14.10
C THR A 104 25.62 6.74 -13.26
N GLU A 105 25.66 6.26 -12.02
CA GLU A 105 24.57 6.48 -11.05
C GLU A 105 24.26 7.97 -10.87
N ASN A 106 25.28 8.86 -10.91
CA ASN A 106 25.08 10.29 -10.85
C ASN A 106 24.25 10.83 -12.04
N VAL A 107 24.46 10.27 -13.24
CA VAL A 107 23.67 10.65 -14.41
C VAL A 107 22.20 10.28 -14.22
N ILE A 108 21.94 9.09 -13.65
CA ILE A 108 20.57 8.66 -13.33
C ILE A 108 19.95 9.57 -12.27
N ALA A 109 20.65 9.84 -11.17
CA ALA A 109 20.18 10.72 -10.11
C ALA A 109 19.88 12.15 -10.58
N GLU A 110 20.69 12.67 -11.54
CA GLU A 110 20.42 13.98 -12.15
C GLU A 110 19.13 13.96 -12.99
N LEU A 111 18.89 12.90 -13.78
CA LEU A 111 17.64 12.74 -14.54
C LEU A 111 16.42 12.66 -13.61
N GLU A 112 16.52 11.91 -12.53
CA GLU A 112 15.47 11.83 -11.49
C GLU A 112 15.19 13.21 -10.89
N LYS A 113 16.24 13.93 -10.50
CA LYS A 113 16.12 15.29 -9.94
C LYS A 113 15.49 16.28 -10.94
N GLU A 114 15.79 16.19 -12.23
CA GLU A 114 15.13 17.03 -13.23
C GLU A 114 13.64 16.65 -13.35
N ALA A 115 13.31 15.36 -13.37
CA ALA A 115 11.92 14.90 -13.36
C ALA A 115 11.16 15.40 -12.12
N GLU A 116 11.80 15.50 -10.96
CA GLU A 116 11.18 16.04 -9.73
C GLU A 116 10.90 17.54 -9.79
N LYS A 117 11.76 18.33 -10.46
CA LYS A 117 11.61 19.80 -10.57
C LYS A 117 10.42 20.25 -11.41
N ASN A 118 9.94 19.43 -12.33
CA ASN A 118 8.82 19.72 -13.20
C ASN A 118 7.50 19.73 -12.40
N ASN A 119 7.25 20.73 -11.57
CA ASN A 119 6.08 20.83 -10.73
C ASN A 119 4.89 21.45 -11.49
N SER A 120 3.72 20.85 -11.32
CA SER A 120 2.44 21.47 -11.67
C SER A 120 1.93 22.24 -10.44
N ASP A 121 1.52 23.49 -10.61
CA ASP A 121 0.97 24.34 -9.52
C ASP A 121 -0.29 23.74 -8.87
N PHE A 122 -0.95 22.81 -9.53
CA PHE A 122 -2.22 22.23 -9.10
C PHE A 122 -2.15 20.77 -8.63
N ARG A 123 -0.98 20.12 -8.75
CA ARG A 123 -0.80 18.69 -8.44
C ARG A 123 0.51 18.47 -7.71
N ALA A 124 0.50 17.52 -6.80
CA ALA A 124 1.70 17.05 -6.11
C ALA A 124 2.13 15.70 -6.68
N LYS A 125 3.43 15.50 -6.83
CA LYS A 125 4.06 14.21 -7.13
C LYS A 125 4.16 13.42 -5.84
N TYR A 126 3.81 12.15 -5.91
CA TYR A 126 3.80 11.28 -4.75
C TYR A 126 4.83 10.15 -4.85
N GLN A 127 5.00 9.58 -6.05
CA GLN A 127 5.88 8.45 -6.23
C GLN A 127 6.25 8.26 -7.69
N ILE A 128 7.48 7.82 -7.96
CA ILE A 128 7.87 7.26 -9.26
C ILE A 128 7.48 5.78 -9.23
N GLY A 129 6.54 5.39 -10.09
CA GLY A 129 6.05 4.01 -10.17
C GLY A 129 6.94 3.11 -11.03
N GLY A 130 7.61 3.69 -12.03
CA GLY A 130 8.49 2.97 -12.95
C GLY A 130 9.31 3.92 -13.82
N VAL A 131 10.39 3.41 -14.38
CA VAL A 131 11.27 4.15 -15.30
C VAL A 131 11.64 3.25 -16.48
N GLU A 132 11.59 3.80 -17.69
CA GLU A 132 12.15 3.18 -18.90
C GLU A 132 13.33 4.01 -19.38
N TYR A 133 14.48 3.37 -19.60
CA TYR A 133 15.67 4.02 -20.11
C TYR A 133 15.88 3.72 -21.58
N PHE A 134 16.34 4.73 -22.32
CA PHE A 134 16.73 4.61 -23.72
C PHE A 134 18.14 5.16 -23.89
N VAL A 135 19.06 4.32 -24.31
CA VAL A 135 20.46 4.64 -24.57
C VAL A 135 20.64 4.71 -26.07
N ASP A 136 21.01 5.91 -26.61
CA ASP A 136 21.05 6.17 -28.05
C ASP A 136 19.79 5.66 -28.78
N SER A 137 18.61 5.94 -28.20
CA SER A 137 17.27 5.57 -28.68
C SER A 137 16.95 4.06 -28.63
N LYS A 138 17.75 3.23 -27.95
CA LYS A 138 17.48 1.80 -27.72
C LYS A 138 17.10 1.59 -26.27
N ALA A 139 16.04 0.80 -26.03
CA ALA A 139 15.64 0.45 -24.68
C ALA A 139 16.74 -0.33 -23.95
N GLU A 140 17.02 0.07 -22.71
CA GLU A 140 18.05 -0.53 -21.87
C GLU A 140 17.53 -0.67 -20.43
N THR A 141 17.53 -1.87 -19.91
CA THR A 141 17.01 -2.16 -18.56
C THR A 141 18.01 -1.71 -17.48
N ASN A 142 19.31 -1.84 -17.73
CA ASN A 142 20.37 -1.49 -16.78
C ASN A 142 21.36 -0.53 -17.45
N PRO A 143 21.05 0.78 -17.54
CA PRO A 143 21.86 1.71 -18.30
C PRO A 143 23.21 2.04 -17.66
N VAL A 144 23.40 1.81 -16.34
CA VAL A 144 24.63 2.15 -15.63
C VAL A 144 25.79 1.32 -16.17
N GLY A 145 26.88 1.98 -16.54
CA GLY A 145 28.07 1.36 -17.16
C GLY A 145 28.03 1.32 -18.69
N VAL A 146 26.90 1.64 -19.33
CA VAL A 146 26.78 1.66 -20.79
C VAL A 146 27.39 2.95 -21.35
N THR A 147 28.14 2.83 -22.47
CA THR A 147 28.70 3.97 -23.21
C THR A 147 27.69 4.47 -24.24
N CYS A 148 27.42 5.77 -24.24
CA CYS A 148 26.49 6.37 -25.18
C CYS A 148 26.74 7.87 -25.41
N SER A 149 26.11 8.39 -26.44
CA SER A 149 26.07 9.84 -26.73
C SER A 149 24.94 10.54 -25.99
N ALA A 150 23.84 9.83 -25.72
CA ALA A 150 22.68 10.37 -25.02
C ALA A 150 21.94 9.26 -24.29
N ILE A 151 21.40 9.61 -23.13
CA ILE A 151 20.44 8.81 -22.38
C ILE A 151 19.14 9.57 -22.21
N GLU A 152 18.02 8.88 -22.35
CA GLU A 152 16.68 9.34 -22.08
C GLU A 152 16.04 8.45 -21.03
N ALA A 153 15.37 9.06 -20.05
CA ALA A 153 14.60 8.35 -19.03
C ALA A 153 13.13 8.79 -19.10
N ASN A 154 12.23 7.84 -19.24
CA ASN A 154 10.79 8.05 -19.22
C ASN A 154 10.24 7.61 -17.85
N PHE A 155 10.07 8.58 -16.96
CA PHE A 155 9.56 8.37 -15.61
C PHE A 155 8.03 8.29 -15.59
N LYS A 156 7.49 7.24 -14.99
CA LYS A 156 6.05 7.07 -14.73
C LYS A 156 5.76 7.61 -13.33
N VAL A 157 5.44 8.89 -13.23
CA VAL A 157 5.25 9.59 -11.95
C VAL A 157 3.77 9.56 -11.57
N ILE A 158 3.47 9.20 -10.33
CA ILE A 158 2.11 9.23 -9.78
C ILE A 158 1.87 10.58 -9.14
N GLU A 159 0.85 11.26 -9.63
CA GLU A 159 0.43 12.59 -9.19
C GLU A 159 -1.00 12.56 -8.63
N GLY A 160 -1.34 13.58 -7.86
CA GLY A 160 -2.67 13.75 -7.30
C GLY A 160 -2.92 15.14 -6.74
N ARG A 161 -4.00 15.29 -5.99
CA ARG A 161 -4.29 16.54 -5.28
C ARG A 161 -3.15 16.85 -4.31
N PRO A 162 -2.77 18.13 -4.15
CA PRO A 162 -1.84 18.55 -3.11
C PRO A 162 -2.33 18.12 -1.72
N ASN A 163 -1.40 17.99 -0.78
CA ASN A 163 -1.67 17.76 0.63
C ASN A 163 -2.24 16.38 1.05
N LEU A 164 -2.31 15.36 0.17
CA LEU A 164 -2.76 14.03 0.60
C LEU A 164 -1.87 13.49 1.72
N PHE A 165 -0.55 13.55 1.53
CA PHE A 165 0.40 13.10 2.55
C PHE A 165 0.34 13.98 3.80
N THR A 166 0.30 15.30 3.67
CA THR A 166 0.23 16.24 4.81
C THR A 166 -1.00 16.00 5.67
N ILE A 167 -2.16 15.77 5.03
CA ILE A 167 -3.41 15.44 5.75
C ILE A 167 -3.27 14.09 6.44
N THR A 168 -2.72 13.09 5.76
CA THR A 168 -2.48 11.76 6.34
C THR A 168 -1.51 11.85 7.52
N LYS A 169 -0.36 12.54 7.37
CA LYS A 169 0.62 12.76 8.44
C LYS A 169 -0.04 13.40 9.67
N LYS A 170 -0.80 14.49 9.48
CA LYS A 170 -1.54 15.15 10.58
C LYS A 170 -2.53 14.20 11.26
N THR A 171 -3.22 13.37 10.50
CA THR A 171 -4.19 12.42 11.02
C THR A 171 -3.52 11.37 11.92
N PHE A 172 -2.37 10.83 11.50
CA PHE A 172 -1.59 9.88 12.29
C PHE A 172 -0.97 10.54 13.53
N GLN A 173 -0.44 11.74 13.41
CA GLN A 173 0.06 12.52 14.55
C GLN A 173 -1.04 12.75 15.61
N ASN A 174 -2.26 13.13 15.20
CA ASN A 174 -3.41 13.24 16.11
C ASN A 174 -3.80 11.90 16.74
N ALA A 175 -3.49 10.79 16.09
CA ALA A 175 -3.66 9.45 16.66
C ALA A 175 -2.53 9.03 17.60
N GLY A 176 -1.41 9.78 17.66
CA GLY A 176 -0.23 9.46 18.47
C GLY A 176 0.65 8.38 17.85
N ILE A 177 0.60 8.22 16.53
CA ILE A 177 1.36 7.22 15.76
C ILE A 177 2.19 7.95 14.71
N ASP A 178 3.48 7.65 14.64
CA ASP A 178 4.36 8.17 13.60
C ASP A 178 4.22 7.36 12.31
N ILE A 179 4.43 8.01 11.17
CA ILE A 179 4.46 7.31 9.88
C ILE A 179 5.89 6.81 9.64
N ALA A 180 6.07 5.47 9.62
CA ALA A 180 7.33 4.82 9.29
C ALA A 180 7.66 4.93 7.80
N GLY A 181 6.64 5.00 6.96
CA GLY A 181 6.74 5.14 5.52
C GLY A 181 5.37 5.13 4.87
N TYR A 182 5.31 5.55 3.61
CA TYR A 182 4.07 5.47 2.83
C TYR A 182 4.32 4.91 1.43
N MET A 183 3.26 4.39 0.82
CA MET A 183 3.26 3.91 -0.55
C MET A 183 1.91 4.15 -1.20
N ILE A 184 1.91 4.31 -2.52
CA ILE A 184 0.68 4.32 -3.30
C ILE A 184 0.04 2.93 -3.24
N GLY A 185 -1.23 2.87 -2.83
CA GLY A 185 -1.92 1.62 -2.51
C GLY A 185 -1.86 0.57 -3.61
N ILE A 186 -2.11 0.94 -4.86
CA ILE A 186 -2.08 -0.02 -5.99
C ILE A 186 -0.68 -0.59 -6.25
N LEU A 187 0.41 0.15 -5.95
CA LEU A 187 1.78 -0.37 -6.07
C LEU A 187 2.08 -1.38 -4.95
N ALA A 188 1.58 -1.12 -3.74
CA ALA A 188 1.63 -2.09 -2.64
C ALA A 188 0.86 -3.35 -3.01
N THR A 189 -0.35 -3.21 -3.56
CA THR A 189 -1.18 -4.32 -4.06
C THR A 189 -0.43 -5.13 -5.12
N ALA A 190 0.19 -4.49 -6.11
CA ALA A 190 0.94 -5.15 -7.17
C ALA A 190 2.12 -5.99 -6.65
N ASN A 191 2.77 -5.53 -5.57
CA ASN A 191 3.90 -6.23 -4.96
C ASN A 191 3.53 -7.60 -4.37
N ILE A 192 2.28 -7.79 -3.96
CA ILE A 192 1.84 -9.03 -3.31
C ILE A 192 0.87 -9.86 -4.16
N ALA A 193 0.24 -9.25 -5.15
CA ALA A 193 -0.82 -9.85 -5.95
C ALA A 193 -0.38 -10.30 -7.35
N LEU A 194 0.70 -9.73 -7.89
CA LEU A 194 1.23 -10.03 -9.22
C LEU A 194 2.48 -10.90 -9.16
N THR A 195 2.57 -11.85 -10.08
CA THR A 195 3.83 -12.56 -10.36
C THR A 195 4.73 -11.73 -11.27
N GLU A 196 6.04 -12.01 -11.27
CA GLU A 196 6.97 -11.33 -12.18
C GLU A 196 6.65 -11.66 -13.67
N ASP A 197 6.20 -12.89 -13.96
CA ASP A 197 5.76 -13.28 -15.30
C ASP A 197 4.56 -12.46 -15.79
N GLU A 198 3.58 -12.18 -14.91
CA GLU A 198 2.44 -11.34 -15.26
C GLU A 198 2.85 -9.89 -15.55
N LYS A 199 3.78 -9.34 -14.77
CA LYS A 199 4.36 -8.01 -15.03
C LYS A 199 5.14 -7.97 -16.34
N GLU A 200 5.90 -9.02 -16.63
CA GLU A 200 6.69 -9.14 -17.87
C GLU A 200 5.80 -9.28 -19.09
N LEU A 201 4.85 -10.23 -19.08
CA LEU A 201 3.93 -10.47 -20.19
C LEU A 201 2.96 -9.30 -20.44
N GLY A 202 2.75 -8.49 -19.44
CA GLY A 202 1.81 -7.37 -19.43
C GLY A 202 0.46 -7.77 -18.86
N CYS A 203 0.02 -7.01 -17.85
CA CYS A 203 -1.28 -7.20 -17.19
C CYS A 203 -1.89 -5.86 -16.78
N ALA A 204 -3.21 -5.83 -16.63
CA ALA A 204 -3.91 -4.78 -15.92
C ALA A 204 -4.37 -5.29 -14.55
N LEU A 205 -3.78 -4.75 -13.49
CA LEU A 205 -4.22 -4.98 -12.12
C LEU A 205 -5.36 -4.02 -11.80
N ILE A 206 -6.48 -4.56 -11.36
CA ILE A 206 -7.67 -3.80 -10.95
C ILE A 206 -7.92 -4.05 -9.48
N ASP A 207 -7.79 -3.02 -8.66
CA ASP A 207 -8.30 -3.02 -7.29
C ASP A 207 -9.73 -2.47 -7.28
N PHE A 208 -10.70 -3.37 -7.17
CA PHE A 208 -12.10 -3.04 -7.12
C PHE A 208 -12.54 -2.78 -5.66
N GLY A 209 -12.28 -1.57 -5.19
CA GLY A 209 -12.57 -1.13 -3.84
C GLY A 209 -14.04 -0.78 -3.61
N SER A 210 -14.34 -0.26 -2.41
CA SER A 210 -15.70 0.20 -2.05
C SER A 210 -16.03 1.55 -2.69
N GLY A 211 -15.14 2.53 -2.59
CA GLY A 211 -15.39 3.90 -3.07
C GLY A 211 -14.74 4.25 -4.39
N THR A 212 -13.76 3.48 -4.80
CA THR A 212 -12.95 3.67 -6.02
C THR A 212 -12.62 2.33 -6.64
N THR A 213 -12.33 2.35 -7.94
CA THR A 213 -11.66 1.28 -8.67
C THR A 213 -10.35 1.83 -9.21
N THR A 214 -9.24 1.26 -8.81
CA THR A 214 -7.90 1.69 -9.25
C THR A 214 -7.31 0.68 -10.20
N ILE A 215 -6.73 1.16 -11.30
CA ILE A 215 -6.12 0.36 -12.36
C ILE A 215 -4.64 0.66 -12.37
N ALA A 216 -3.80 -0.38 -12.44
CA ALA A 216 -2.38 -0.27 -12.73
C ALA A 216 -2.01 -1.22 -13.87
N ILE A 217 -1.24 -0.74 -14.84
CA ILE A 217 -0.77 -1.53 -15.97
C ILE A 217 0.72 -1.76 -15.82
N TYR A 218 1.13 -3.01 -15.99
CA TYR A 218 2.51 -3.46 -16.04
C TYR A 218 2.83 -4.04 -17.41
N LYS A 219 4.04 -3.82 -17.91
CA LYS A 219 4.58 -4.44 -19.13
C LYS A 219 6.11 -4.47 -19.06
N ALA A 220 6.73 -5.54 -19.52
CA ALA A 220 8.16 -5.75 -19.47
C ALA A 220 8.75 -5.57 -18.05
N GLY A 221 8.03 -6.05 -17.02
CA GLY A 221 8.39 -5.93 -15.61
C GLY A 221 8.18 -4.51 -15.01
N ILE A 222 7.85 -3.50 -15.81
CA ILE A 222 7.80 -2.10 -15.43
C ILE A 222 6.35 -1.63 -15.27
N PHE A 223 6.09 -0.83 -14.23
CA PHE A 223 4.85 -0.08 -14.09
C PHE A 223 4.74 0.96 -15.21
N GLN A 224 3.62 0.95 -15.93
CA GLN A 224 3.41 1.79 -17.12
C GLN A 224 2.35 2.86 -16.94
N TYR A 225 1.26 2.53 -16.22
CA TYR A 225 0.10 3.41 -16.15
C TYR A 225 -0.71 3.17 -14.88
N MET A 226 -1.34 4.23 -14.37
CA MET A 226 -2.30 4.19 -13.28
C MET A 226 -3.41 5.20 -13.50
N ALA A 227 -4.64 4.78 -13.19
CA ALA A 227 -5.78 5.68 -13.06
C ALA A 227 -6.71 5.22 -11.93
N THR A 228 -7.38 6.18 -11.27
CA THR A 228 -8.38 5.89 -10.24
C THR A 228 -9.75 6.39 -10.69
N ILE A 229 -10.69 5.46 -10.84
CA ILE A 229 -12.08 5.70 -11.18
C ILE A 229 -12.87 5.93 -9.88
N PRO A 230 -13.69 7.01 -9.76
CA PRO A 230 -14.41 7.35 -8.53
C PRO A 230 -15.70 6.52 -8.33
N PHE A 231 -15.70 5.28 -8.78
CA PHE A 231 -16.77 4.29 -8.63
C PHE A 231 -16.21 3.02 -8.00
N GLY A 232 -17.03 2.34 -7.21
CA GLY A 232 -16.71 1.07 -6.56
C GLY A 232 -17.95 0.37 -6.02
N GLY A 233 -17.78 -0.64 -5.17
CA GLY A 233 -18.85 -1.47 -4.64
C GLY A 233 -19.94 -0.70 -3.90
N ARG A 234 -19.65 0.48 -3.34
CA ARG A 234 -20.65 1.32 -2.70
C ARG A 234 -21.63 1.95 -3.70
N ASN A 235 -21.23 2.14 -4.96
CA ASN A 235 -22.16 2.61 -5.99
C ASN A 235 -23.22 1.56 -6.28
N LEU A 236 -22.84 0.27 -6.30
CA LEU A 236 -23.82 -0.83 -6.40
C LEU A 236 -24.81 -0.78 -5.23
N THR A 237 -24.30 -0.60 -3.99
CA THR A 237 -25.15 -0.51 -2.79
C THR A 237 -26.14 0.65 -2.88
N LYS A 238 -25.68 1.82 -3.33
CA LYS A 238 -26.53 3.00 -3.50
C LYS A 238 -27.64 2.77 -4.55
N ASP A 239 -27.28 2.13 -5.66
CA ASP A 239 -28.29 1.84 -6.69
C ASP A 239 -29.31 0.82 -6.20
N ILE A 240 -28.89 -0.20 -5.45
CA ILE A 240 -29.79 -1.15 -4.81
C ILE A 240 -30.72 -0.43 -3.81
N SER A 241 -30.23 0.58 -3.09
CA SER A 241 -31.06 1.34 -2.14
C SER A 241 -32.20 2.10 -2.81
N THR A 242 -32.11 2.37 -4.13
CA THR A 242 -33.23 2.97 -4.88
C THR A 242 -34.46 2.05 -5.01
N LEU A 243 -34.27 0.75 -4.70
CA LEU A 243 -35.38 -0.22 -4.64
C LEU A 243 -36.13 -0.18 -3.29
N ASN A 244 -36.13 0.99 -2.62
CA ASN A 244 -36.77 1.25 -1.33
C ASN A 244 -36.11 0.53 -0.12
N PHE A 245 -34.79 0.37 -0.13
CA PHE A 245 -34.02 -0.18 0.98
C PHE A 245 -33.10 0.88 1.59
N THR A 246 -32.80 0.72 2.87
CA THR A 246 -31.70 1.48 3.49
C THR A 246 -30.34 1.06 2.92
N GLU A 247 -29.30 1.91 3.01
CA GLU A 247 -27.95 1.52 2.55
C GLU A 247 -27.45 0.24 3.23
N ASN A 248 -27.80 0.00 4.51
CA ASN A 248 -27.38 -1.21 5.23
C ASN A 248 -28.09 -2.47 4.73
N GLU A 249 -29.38 -2.39 4.47
CA GLU A 249 -30.14 -3.49 3.86
C GLU A 249 -29.63 -3.79 2.45
N ALA A 250 -29.42 -2.74 1.63
CA ALA A 250 -28.88 -2.86 0.29
C ALA A 250 -27.49 -3.52 0.28
N GLU A 251 -26.61 -3.15 1.22
CA GLU A 251 -25.28 -3.79 1.37
C GLU A 251 -25.42 -5.27 1.75
N THR A 252 -26.34 -5.57 2.64
CA THR A 252 -26.64 -6.96 3.06
C THR A 252 -27.18 -7.78 1.89
N PHE A 253 -28.12 -7.25 1.13
CA PHE A 253 -28.68 -7.92 -0.05
C PHE A 253 -27.63 -8.11 -1.15
N LYS A 254 -26.79 -7.11 -1.42
CA LYS A 254 -25.68 -7.22 -2.35
C LYS A 254 -24.74 -8.37 -1.99
N LYS A 255 -24.33 -8.47 -0.72
CA LYS A 255 -23.41 -9.53 -0.25
C LYS A 255 -24.03 -10.90 -0.25
N SER A 256 -25.31 -11.02 0.17
CA SER A 256 -25.97 -12.30 0.34
C SER A 256 -26.48 -12.88 -0.98
N TYR A 257 -27.10 -12.05 -1.81
CA TYR A 257 -27.89 -12.46 -2.98
C TYR A 257 -27.39 -11.88 -4.30
N GLY A 258 -26.64 -10.77 -4.29
CA GLY A 258 -26.18 -10.08 -5.49
C GLY A 258 -25.29 -10.97 -6.36
N LYS A 259 -25.52 -10.90 -7.67
CA LYS A 259 -24.76 -11.59 -8.72
C LYS A 259 -24.49 -10.67 -9.90
N ALA A 260 -23.33 -10.78 -10.50
CA ALA A 260 -22.99 -10.11 -11.77
C ALA A 260 -23.62 -10.82 -12.99
N LYS A 261 -24.88 -11.23 -12.89
CA LYS A 261 -25.62 -11.98 -13.91
C LYS A 261 -27.11 -11.72 -13.81
N ILE A 262 -27.72 -11.32 -14.92
CA ILE A 262 -29.17 -11.01 -14.95
C ILE A 262 -30.04 -12.27 -14.94
N LYS A 263 -29.57 -13.38 -15.57
CA LYS A 263 -30.38 -14.62 -15.64
C LYS A 263 -30.36 -15.32 -14.28
N THR A 264 -31.51 -15.42 -13.66
CA THR A 264 -31.76 -16.38 -12.57
C THR A 264 -31.90 -17.77 -13.18
N ASP A 265 -31.22 -18.77 -12.63
CA ASP A 265 -31.45 -20.17 -12.96
C ASP A 265 -32.94 -20.44 -12.69
N ASN A 266 -33.67 -20.97 -13.67
CA ASN A 266 -35.12 -21.15 -13.69
C ASN A 266 -35.72 -22.00 -12.55
N ASN A 267 -34.91 -22.41 -11.57
CA ASN A 267 -35.29 -23.24 -10.43
C ASN A 267 -35.31 -22.52 -9.08
N ALA A 268 -35.01 -21.22 -9.04
CA ALA A 268 -35.14 -20.46 -7.80
C ALA A 268 -36.55 -19.86 -7.65
N PHE A 269 -37.58 -20.71 -7.59
CA PHE A 269 -38.79 -20.37 -6.86
C PHE A 269 -38.38 -20.25 -5.40
N SER A 270 -38.16 -19.03 -4.94
CA SER A 270 -38.08 -18.76 -3.51
C SER A 270 -39.49 -18.59 -3.00
N PRO A 271 -40.03 -19.55 -2.20
CA PRO A 271 -41.36 -19.40 -1.61
C PRO A 271 -41.21 -18.54 -0.34
N PHE A 272 -40.86 -17.26 -0.48
CA PHE A 272 -40.85 -16.35 0.65
C PHE A 272 -41.90 -15.27 0.47
N SER A 273 -43.04 -15.52 1.09
CA SER A 273 -44.12 -14.57 1.31
C SER A 273 -43.91 -13.81 2.63
N ASN A 274 -42.89 -12.98 2.74
CA ASN A 274 -42.75 -12.02 3.84
C ASN A 274 -42.49 -10.63 3.26
N LYS A 275 -42.95 -9.60 3.94
CA LYS A 275 -42.95 -8.19 3.53
C LYS A 275 -41.56 -7.55 3.19
N ASN A 276 -40.49 -8.35 3.13
CA ASN A 276 -39.11 -7.96 2.83
C ASN A 276 -38.54 -8.71 1.61
N ASP A 277 -39.39 -9.26 0.72
CA ASP A 277 -38.89 -10.03 -0.42
C ASP A 277 -38.31 -9.10 -1.49
N ILE A 278 -36.97 -9.14 -1.65
CA ILE A 278 -36.32 -8.49 -2.76
C ILE A 278 -36.50 -9.34 -4.03
N ASP A 279 -36.90 -8.70 -5.12
CA ASP A 279 -36.87 -9.33 -6.44
C ASP A 279 -35.41 -9.50 -6.86
N LEU A 280 -34.91 -10.76 -6.87
CA LEU A 280 -33.55 -11.09 -7.23
C LEU A 280 -33.22 -10.76 -8.69
N LEU A 281 -34.22 -10.77 -9.58
CA LEU A 281 -34.01 -10.37 -10.96
C LEU A 281 -33.77 -8.87 -11.06
N GLU A 282 -34.53 -8.06 -10.34
CA GLU A 282 -34.41 -6.61 -10.31
C GLU A 282 -33.12 -6.21 -9.59
N LEU A 283 -32.79 -6.83 -8.45
CA LEU A 283 -31.52 -6.67 -7.76
C LEU A 283 -30.31 -6.87 -8.70
N ASN A 284 -30.29 -8.02 -9.38
CA ASN A 284 -29.14 -8.34 -10.25
C ASN A 284 -29.10 -7.47 -11.50
N LYS A 285 -30.25 -7.02 -12.01
CA LYS A 285 -30.34 -6.07 -13.12
C LYS A 285 -29.70 -4.73 -12.73
N VAL A 286 -30.03 -4.18 -11.57
CA VAL A 286 -29.45 -2.93 -11.06
C VAL A 286 -27.93 -3.08 -10.86
N ILE A 287 -27.48 -4.19 -10.29
CA ILE A 287 -26.05 -4.50 -10.11
C ILE A 287 -25.33 -4.52 -11.46
N VAL A 288 -25.84 -5.26 -12.45
CA VAL A 288 -25.20 -5.40 -13.77
C VAL A 288 -25.14 -4.08 -14.51
N LEU A 289 -26.18 -3.26 -14.47
CA LEU A 289 -26.18 -1.93 -15.11
C LEU A 289 -25.08 -1.04 -14.53
N ARG A 290 -24.87 -1.05 -13.21
CA ARG A 290 -23.79 -0.29 -12.59
C ARG A 290 -22.42 -0.88 -12.92
N LEU A 291 -22.28 -2.20 -12.97
CA LEU A 291 -21.05 -2.87 -13.39
C LEU A 291 -20.69 -2.52 -14.83
N ASP A 292 -21.68 -2.46 -15.75
CA ASP A 292 -21.49 -2.05 -17.13
C ASP A 292 -20.85 -0.66 -17.22
N GLU A 293 -21.33 0.31 -16.41
CA GLU A 293 -20.75 1.65 -16.37
C GLU A 293 -19.31 1.63 -15.82
N ILE A 294 -19.05 0.90 -14.72
CA ILE A 294 -17.71 0.80 -14.13
C ILE A 294 -16.75 0.17 -15.14
N VAL A 295 -17.15 -0.94 -15.76
CA VAL A 295 -16.31 -1.65 -16.75
C VAL A 295 -16.05 -0.80 -17.99
N ALA A 296 -17.03 -0.04 -18.47
CA ALA A 296 -16.83 0.88 -19.58
C ALA A 296 -15.74 1.94 -19.25
N ASN A 297 -15.75 2.49 -18.02
CA ASN A 297 -14.71 3.39 -17.56
C ASN A 297 -13.35 2.69 -17.45
N ILE A 298 -13.28 1.43 -16.96
CA ILE A 298 -12.03 0.68 -16.91
C ILE A 298 -11.46 0.46 -18.32
N LYS A 299 -12.29 0.04 -19.27
CA LYS A 299 -11.89 -0.15 -20.68
C LYS A 299 -11.34 1.13 -21.28
N GLU A 300 -11.98 2.25 -21.02
CA GLU A 300 -11.49 3.53 -21.52
C GLU A 300 -10.12 3.90 -20.92
N GLN A 301 -9.88 3.63 -19.64
CA GLN A 301 -8.56 3.86 -19.03
C GLN A 301 -7.49 2.93 -19.62
N ILE A 302 -7.82 1.67 -19.88
CA ILE A 302 -6.89 0.74 -20.55
C ILE A 302 -6.57 1.23 -21.97
N LYS A 303 -7.55 1.71 -22.71
CA LYS A 303 -7.35 2.29 -24.04
C LYS A 303 -6.49 3.55 -24.01
N VAL A 304 -6.79 4.50 -23.10
CA VAL A 304 -6.01 5.74 -22.91
C VAL A 304 -4.56 5.43 -22.55
N SER A 305 -4.30 4.35 -21.84
CA SER A 305 -2.93 3.92 -21.50
C SER A 305 -2.08 3.54 -22.72
N GLY A 306 -2.70 3.16 -23.87
CA GLY A 306 -2.03 2.63 -25.04
C GLY A 306 -1.49 1.21 -24.91
N PHE A 307 -1.97 0.44 -23.91
CA PHE A 307 -1.56 -0.94 -23.66
C PHE A 307 -2.67 -1.98 -23.90
N GLU A 308 -3.80 -1.60 -24.49
CA GLU A 308 -4.95 -2.49 -24.71
C GLU A 308 -4.54 -3.82 -25.36
N ASP A 309 -3.72 -3.78 -26.43
CA ASP A 309 -3.26 -4.95 -27.17
C ASP A 309 -1.97 -5.58 -26.60
N LYS A 310 -1.52 -5.15 -25.43
CA LYS A 310 -0.23 -5.56 -24.84
C LYS A 310 -0.36 -6.33 -23.53
N LEU A 311 -1.59 -6.66 -23.13
CA LEU A 311 -1.91 -7.33 -21.86
C LEU A 311 -1.90 -8.85 -22.04
N GLY A 312 -0.72 -9.44 -22.27
CA GLY A 312 -0.58 -10.89 -22.53
C GLY A 312 -1.02 -11.78 -21.36
N ALA A 313 -0.92 -11.31 -20.12
CA ALA A 313 -1.45 -11.98 -18.92
C ALA A 313 -2.90 -11.59 -18.59
N GLY A 314 -3.52 -10.68 -19.36
CA GLY A 314 -4.91 -10.27 -19.19
C GLY A 314 -5.14 -9.36 -17.98
N ILE A 315 -6.28 -9.59 -17.33
CA ILE A 315 -6.80 -8.75 -16.24
C ILE A 315 -6.66 -9.50 -14.91
N ILE A 316 -6.05 -8.85 -13.92
CA ILE A 316 -5.92 -9.36 -12.57
C ILE A 316 -6.78 -8.51 -11.65
N VAL A 317 -7.70 -9.12 -10.88
CA VAL A 317 -8.69 -8.38 -10.09
C VAL A 317 -8.58 -8.74 -8.62
N THR A 318 -8.60 -7.72 -7.77
CA THR A 318 -8.61 -7.82 -6.31
C THR A 318 -9.55 -6.76 -5.71
N GLY A 319 -9.53 -6.61 -4.37
CA GLY A 319 -10.34 -5.63 -3.64
C GLY A 319 -11.70 -6.17 -3.20
N GLY A 320 -12.35 -5.47 -2.27
CA GLY A 320 -13.56 -5.98 -1.61
C GLY A 320 -14.76 -6.22 -2.56
N ALA A 321 -14.93 -5.39 -3.60
CA ALA A 321 -16.02 -5.54 -4.54
C ALA A 321 -15.79 -6.67 -5.55
N SER A 322 -14.57 -7.19 -5.66
CA SER A 322 -14.25 -8.36 -6.48
C SER A 322 -14.86 -9.66 -5.94
N GLN A 323 -15.40 -9.65 -4.73
CA GLN A 323 -16.06 -10.81 -4.11
C GLN A 323 -17.54 -10.97 -4.54
N LEU A 324 -18.05 -10.08 -5.40
CA LEU A 324 -19.41 -10.24 -5.93
C LEU A 324 -19.51 -11.55 -6.72
N LYS A 325 -20.56 -12.33 -6.48
CA LYS A 325 -20.76 -13.61 -7.15
C LYS A 325 -20.82 -13.44 -8.68
N GLU A 326 -20.23 -14.35 -9.44
CA GLU A 326 -20.19 -14.38 -10.91
C GLU A 326 -19.44 -13.19 -11.57
N ILE A 327 -18.69 -12.40 -10.78
CA ILE A 327 -18.00 -11.22 -11.33
C ILE A 327 -16.83 -11.62 -12.25
N ASP A 328 -16.16 -12.72 -11.97
CA ASP A 328 -15.08 -13.30 -12.77
C ASP A 328 -15.52 -13.60 -14.21
N ASN A 329 -16.60 -14.35 -14.34
CA ASN A 329 -17.21 -14.68 -15.63
C ASN A 329 -17.76 -13.42 -16.34
N TYR A 330 -18.36 -12.51 -15.57
CA TYR A 330 -18.85 -11.25 -16.12
C TYR A 330 -17.71 -10.40 -16.69
N LEU A 331 -16.61 -10.24 -15.95
CA LEU A 331 -15.46 -9.45 -16.40
C LEU A 331 -14.75 -10.12 -17.60
N ALA A 332 -14.55 -11.45 -17.57
CA ALA A 332 -13.95 -12.18 -18.69
C ALA A 332 -14.74 -11.98 -20.00
N ASN A 333 -16.06 -12.04 -19.93
CA ASN A 333 -16.92 -11.77 -21.07
C ASN A 333 -16.88 -10.31 -21.54
N LYS A 334 -16.79 -9.36 -20.61
CA LYS A 334 -16.75 -7.93 -20.95
C LYS A 334 -15.42 -7.49 -21.53
N PHE A 335 -14.31 -7.98 -20.99
CA PHE A 335 -12.97 -7.62 -21.48
C PHE A 335 -12.54 -8.47 -22.68
N GLU A 336 -13.16 -9.63 -22.92
CA GLU A 336 -12.72 -10.61 -23.94
C GLU A 336 -11.25 -11.05 -23.74
N MET A 337 -10.82 -11.08 -22.50
CA MET A 337 -9.46 -11.42 -22.05
C MET A 337 -9.53 -12.36 -20.85
N PRO A 338 -8.46 -13.13 -20.58
CA PRO A 338 -8.36 -13.90 -19.33
C PRO A 338 -8.48 -12.98 -18.11
N VAL A 339 -9.27 -13.41 -17.12
CA VAL A 339 -9.44 -12.71 -15.84
C VAL A 339 -9.03 -13.64 -14.71
N ARG A 340 -8.10 -13.20 -13.86
CA ARG A 340 -7.68 -13.91 -12.66
C ARG A 340 -8.11 -13.11 -11.43
N MET A 341 -8.91 -13.73 -10.58
CA MET A 341 -9.23 -13.19 -9.27
C MET A 341 -8.07 -13.47 -8.31
N THR A 342 -7.68 -12.52 -7.49
CA THR A 342 -6.54 -12.66 -6.60
C THR A 342 -6.74 -11.98 -5.24
N ALA A 343 -6.04 -12.51 -4.25
CA ALA A 343 -5.66 -11.88 -3.01
C ALA A 343 -4.11 -11.84 -2.95
N ALA A 344 -3.51 -11.99 -1.78
CA ALA A 344 -2.07 -12.17 -1.69
C ALA A 344 -1.62 -13.50 -2.32
N LEU A 345 -0.49 -13.49 -3.02
CA LEU A 345 0.12 -14.72 -3.54
C LEU A 345 0.58 -15.59 -2.36
N ARG A 346 0.28 -16.89 -2.41
CA ARG A 346 0.64 -17.85 -1.34
C ARG A 346 2.13 -17.96 -1.07
N SER A 347 2.96 -17.63 -2.04
CA SER A 347 4.42 -17.57 -1.88
C SER A 347 4.90 -16.35 -1.07
N THR A 348 4.05 -15.36 -0.82
CA THR A 348 4.40 -14.09 -0.20
C THR A 348 3.90 -13.95 1.23
N VAL A 349 2.92 -14.76 1.63
CA VAL A 349 2.30 -14.72 2.95
C VAL A 349 2.30 -16.13 3.56
N ASN A 350 2.78 -16.25 4.79
CA ASN A 350 2.73 -17.50 5.54
C ASN A 350 1.28 -17.77 5.98
N ASN A 351 0.72 -18.89 5.55
CA ASN A 351 -0.72 -19.15 5.48
C ASN A 351 -1.37 -19.57 6.81
N ASN A 352 -0.86 -19.06 7.95
CA ASN A 352 -1.45 -19.31 9.27
C ASN A 352 -2.73 -18.48 9.54
N SER A 353 -3.09 -17.57 8.64
CA SER A 353 -4.31 -16.76 8.77
C SER A 353 -5.07 -16.70 7.44
N LYS A 354 -6.41 -16.79 7.52
CA LYS A 354 -7.29 -16.65 6.34
C LYS A 354 -7.25 -15.26 5.67
N ILE A 355 -6.54 -14.30 6.26
CA ILE A 355 -6.44 -12.92 5.76
C ILE A 355 -5.64 -12.86 4.45
N GLY A 356 -4.65 -13.74 4.26
CA GLY A 356 -3.91 -13.83 3.00
C GLY A 356 -4.79 -14.20 1.79
N ASP A 357 -5.89 -14.92 2.03
CA ASP A 357 -6.84 -15.30 0.98
C ASP A 357 -7.99 -14.28 0.80
N ASP A 358 -8.06 -13.23 1.64
CA ASP A 358 -9.10 -12.19 1.54
C ASP A 358 -8.63 -11.00 0.69
N PRO A 359 -9.23 -10.76 -0.49
CA PRO A 359 -8.86 -9.65 -1.35
C PRO A 359 -9.06 -8.27 -0.72
N CYS A 360 -9.83 -8.17 0.36
CA CYS A 360 -9.95 -6.93 1.13
C CYS A 360 -8.66 -6.50 1.84
N TYR A 361 -7.73 -7.43 2.03
CA TYR A 361 -6.47 -7.17 2.75
C TYR A 361 -5.25 -7.09 1.83
N THR A 362 -5.42 -7.25 0.52
CA THR A 362 -4.30 -7.30 -0.44
C THR A 362 -3.43 -6.04 -0.34
N GLU A 363 -4.04 -4.85 -0.30
CA GLU A 363 -3.31 -3.58 -0.23
C GLU A 363 -2.48 -3.46 1.06
N VAL A 364 -3.09 -3.71 2.21
CA VAL A 364 -2.39 -3.60 3.52
C VAL A 364 -1.32 -4.68 3.70
N LEU A 365 -1.52 -5.88 3.16
CA LEU A 365 -0.51 -6.95 3.17
C LEU A 365 0.66 -6.63 2.24
N GLY A 366 0.39 -6.03 1.07
CA GLY A 366 1.43 -5.55 0.18
C GLY A 366 2.28 -4.45 0.82
N LEU A 367 1.67 -3.54 1.55
CA LEU A 367 2.35 -2.51 2.32
C LEU A 367 3.19 -3.14 3.45
N LEU A 368 2.66 -4.11 4.18
CA LEU A 368 3.38 -4.83 5.24
C LEU A 368 4.65 -5.51 4.69
N ARG A 369 4.54 -6.15 3.51
CA ARG A 369 5.67 -6.80 2.84
C ARG A 369 6.80 -5.84 2.48
N LEU A 370 6.48 -4.60 2.17
CA LEU A 370 7.43 -3.56 1.79
C LEU A 370 8.09 -2.88 3.01
N GLY A 371 7.49 -2.94 4.18
CA GLY A 371 8.03 -2.33 5.39
C GLY A 371 9.41 -2.90 5.78
N THR A 372 10.30 -2.04 6.29
CA THR A 372 11.69 -2.38 6.67
C THR A 372 12.07 -1.89 8.05
N ILE A 373 11.24 -1.06 8.69
CA ILE A 373 11.52 -0.40 9.97
C ILE A 373 10.70 -1.07 11.06
N ASP A 374 11.30 -1.35 12.22
CA ASP A 374 10.56 -1.79 13.41
C ASP A 374 9.57 -0.70 13.86
N CYS A 375 8.31 -1.10 13.96
CA CYS A 375 7.21 -0.23 14.33
C CYS A 375 6.85 -0.32 15.84
N GLY A 376 7.48 -1.23 16.59
CA GLY A 376 7.24 -1.42 18.03
C GLY A 376 8.02 -0.47 18.91
N GLU A 377 7.56 -0.30 20.15
CA GLU A 377 8.40 0.23 21.22
C GLU A 377 9.44 -0.82 21.60
N PRO A 378 10.69 -0.43 21.89
CA PRO A 378 11.62 -1.34 22.50
C PRO A 378 11.06 -1.83 23.86
N ILE A 379 11.10 -3.15 24.09
CA ILE A 379 10.74 -3.70 25.38
C ILE A 379 11.85 -3.30 26.36
N ILE A 380 11.55 -2.34 27.23
CA ILE A 380 12.42 -2.07 28.37
C ILE A 380 12.15 -3.19 29.37
N GLU A 381 13.02 -4.19 29.42
CA GLU A 381 13.04 -5.12 30.54
C GLU A 381 13.17 -4.28 31.82
N LYS A 382 12.11 -4.23 32.62
CA LYS A 382 12.27 -3.73 33.99
C LYS A 382 13.24 -4.68 34.65
N PRO A 383 14.33 -4.18 35.27
CA PRO A 383 15.17 -5.05 36.08
C PRO A 383 14.26 -5.77 37.08
N ASP A 384 14.41 -7.06 37.17
CA ASP A 384 13.67 -7.91 38.13
C ASP A 384 13.71 -7.21 39.48
N ASP A 385 12.56 -6.87 40.03
CA ASP A 385 12.45 -6.40 41.40
C ASP A 385 13.07 -7.49 42.29
N GLU A 386 14.29 -7.21 42.75
CA GLU A 386 14.91 -8.03 43.81
C GLU A 386 13.88 -8.18 44.94
N THR A 387 13.46 -9.38 45.15
CA THR A 387 12.65 -9.79 46.28
C THR A 387 13.27 -9.24 47.59
N PRO A 388 12.55 -8.49 48.39
CA PRO A 388 13.06 -8.10 49.71
C PRO A 388 12.94 -9.27 50.67
N LEU A 389 14.01 -10.00 50.85
CA LEU A 389 14.19 -10.87 52.03
C LEU A 389 14.89 -10.07 53.11
N GLY A 390 14.21 -9.87 54.23
CA GLY A 390 14.90 -9.49 55.46
C GLY A 390 14.28 -8.34 56.22
N ASN A 391 13.63 -8.64 57.29
CA ASN A 391 13.03 -7.81 58.32
C ASN A 391 14.03 -6.83 58.96
N PRO A 392 13.61 -5.62 59.41
CA PRO A 392 14.47 -4.56 59.80
C PRO A 392 14.86 -4.62 61.29
N GLU A 393 16.15 -4.59 61.61
CA GLU A 393 16.62 -4.10 62.89
C GLU A 393 16.96 -2.63 62.80
N LYS A 394 16.39 -1.88 63.75
CA LYS A 394 16.62 -0.45 64.00
C LYS A 394 18.09 -0.19 64.29
N LYS A 395 18.68 0.83 63.68
CA LYS A 395 19.61 1.78 64.36
C LYS A 395 19.78 3.06 63.56
N ASP A 396 19.37 4.13 64.22
CA ASP A 396 19.86 5.48 64.34
C ASP A 396 20.20 6.34 63.12
N ALA A 397 19.43 7.38 63.04
CA ALA A 397 19.66 8.63 62.30
C ALA A 397 21.02 9.27 62.64
N LYS A 398 21.74 9.70 61.61
CA LYS A 398 22.48 10.98 61.50
C LYS A 398 23.45 10.92 60.33
N ASN A 399 23.18 11.68 59.30
CA ASN A 399 24.03 12.71 58.71
C ASN A 399 23.61 13.06 57.28
N ILE A 400 23.06 14.25 57.26
CA ILE A 400 22.79 15.06 56.10
C ILE A 400 24.09 15.71 55.61
N PHE A 401 24.18 15.90 54.30
CA PHE A 401 25.09 16.83 53.58
C PHE A 401 26.55 16.47 53.38
N LYS A 402 26.88 16.41 52.09
CA LYS A 402 28.00 17.07 51.39
C LYS A 402 28.33 16.29 50.12
N VAL A 403 28.55 16.77 48.95
CA VAL A 403 28.89 18.07 48.37
C VAL A 403 29.11 17.85 46.88
N PHE A 404 28.60 18.73 46.08
CA PHE A 404 29.04 19.01 44.72
C PHE A 404 30.53 19.29 44.62
N ARG A 405 31.26 18.76 43.67
CA ARG A 405 32.25 19.54 42.90
C ARG A 405 33.01 18.70 41.85
N ASN A 406 32.90 19.16 40.63
CA ASN A 406 33.91 19.31 39.57
C ASN A 406 35.14 18.39 39.54
N ASN A 407 35.40 17.80 38.37
CA ASN A 407 36.58 18.18 37.62
C ASN A 407 36.60 17.66 36.17
N ASN A 408 36.73 18.62 35.28
CA ASN A 408 37.27 18.49 33.94
C ASN A 408 38.71 17.97 33.99
N LYS A 409 39.04 17.04 33.12
CA LYS A 409 40.40 17.03 32.48
C LYS A 409 40.39 16.23 31.17
N THR A 410 40.82 16.91 30.17
CA THR A 410 41.28 16.53 28.83
C THR A 410 42.34 15.44 28.81
N ALA A 411 42.31 14.55 27.81
CA ALA A 411 43.52 13.99 27.20
C ALA A 411 43.21 13.39 25.80
N THR A 412 44.07 13.78 24.89
CA THR A 412 44.19 13.57 23.45
C THR A 412 44.67 12.16 23.03
N PRO A 413 44.76 11.86 21.74
CA PRO A 413 44.54 10.54 21.16
C PRO A 413 45.78 9.72 20.86
N LYS A 414 45.65 8.41 20.66
CA LYS A 414 46.69 7.57 20.02
C LYS A 414 46.14 6.63 18.95
N SER A 415 46.61 6.91 17.76
CA SER A 415 47.08 6.07 16.62
C SER A 415 46.39 4.77 16.25
N ALA A 416 45.97 4.81 15.04
CA ALA A 416 45.74 3.85 13.97
C ALA A 416 46.33 2.42 14.06
N SER A 417 45.51 1.43 13.73
CA SER A 417 45.92 0.17 13.11
C SER A 417 44.95 -0.17 11.95
N LYS A 418 45.54 -0.60 10.81
CA LYS A 418 44.90 -0.87 9.51
C LYS A 418 43.98 -2.07 9.58
N PRO A 419 42.87 -2.10 8.83
CA PRO A 419 42.05 -3.30 8.63
C PRO A 419 42.53 -4.12 7.42
N THR A 420 42.46 -5.42 7.58
CA THR A 420 42.61 -6.49 6.58
C THR A 420 41.30 -6.60 5.73
N PRO A 421 41.37 -6.97 4.44
CA PRO A 421 40.21 -6.88 3.54
C PRO A 421 39.23 -8.02 3.75
N GLU A 422 37.97 -7.67 3.98
CA GLU A 422 36.85 -8.57 3.97
C GLU A 422 36.25 -8.76 2.54
N LYS A 423 35.87 -10.00 2.28
CA LYS A 423 35.34 -10.49 1.00
C LYS A 423 34.01 -9.84 0.65
N GLU A 424 33.92 -9.27 -0.55
CA GLU A 424 32.69 -8.79 -1.17
C GLU A 424 31.63 -9.89 -1.30
N LYS A 425 30.52 -9.74 -0.59
CA LYS A 425 29.27 -10.44 -0.88
C LYS A 425 28.48 -9.60 -1.89
N LYS A 426 28.28 -10.14 -3.08
CA LYS A 426 27.40 -9.56 -4.11
C LYS A 426 25.98 -9.42 -3.55
N GLN A 427 25.57 -8.20 -3.25
CA GLN A 427 24.16 -7.85 -3.04
C GLN A 427 23.46 -7.82 -4.38
N LYS A 428 22.40 -8.63 -4.53
CA LYS A 428 21.41 -8.46 -5.58
C LYS A 428 20.60 -7.21 -5.25
N ASN A 429 20.82 -6.13 -5.97
CA ASN A 429 20.03 -4.91 -5.89
C ASN A 429 18.61 -5.18 -6.40
N ASN A 430 17.65 -5.21 -5.49
CA ASN A 430 16.24 -5.02 -5.81
C ASN A 430 16.01 -3.50 -5.91
N GLY A 431 15.74 -3.00 -7.12
CA GLY A 431 15.60 -1.57 -7.40
C GLY A 431 14.49 -0.81 -6.64
N LEU A 432 13.71 -1.50 -5.78
CA LEU A 432 12.67 -0.91 -4.94
C LEU A 432 13.17 -0.41 -3.58
N SER A 433 14.32 -0.87 -3.08
CA SER A 433 14.83 -0.40 -1.78
C SER A 433 15.38 1.03 -1.84
N ASN A 434 15.90 1.46 -2.98
CA ASN A 434 16.46 2.80 -3.15
C ASN A 434 15.40 3.90 -3.24
N ILE A 435 14.15 3.55 -3.63
CA ILE A 435 13.03 4.50 -3.74
C ILE A 435 12.56 4.97 -2.34
N PHE A 436 12.66 4.12 -1.32
CA PHE A 436 12.31 4.50 0.04
C PHE A 436 13.31 5.47 0.68
N ASP A 437 14.60 5.30 0.42
CA ASP A 437 15.66 6.09 1.06
C ASP A 437 15.74 7.54 0.54
N VAL A 438 15.34 7.80 -0.71
CA VAL A 438 15.37 9.14 -1.32
C VAL A 438 14.24 10.03 -0.81
N LEU A 439 13.04 9.48 -0.57
CA LEU A 439 11.86 10.25 -0.15
C LEU A 439 11.84 10.65 1.33
N PHE A 440 12.75 10.13 2.17
CA PHE A 440 12.77 10.39 3.62
C PHE A 440 13.90 11.29 4.11
N LYS A 441 14.80 11.77 3.23
CA LYS A 441 15.95 12.61 3.60
C LYS A 441 15.66 14.11 3.68
N GLU A 442 14.48 14.58 3.24
CA GLU A 442 14.12 16.00 3.30
C GLU A 442 12.92 16.20 4.24
N GLY A 443 13.18 16.31 5.53
CA GLY A 443 12.11 16.58 6.51
C GLY A 443 12.55 17.12 7.87
N ASP A 444 13.81 17.44 8.04
CA ASP A 444 14.34 17.98 9.31
C ASP A 444 14.99 19.39 9.13
N ASP A 445 14.40 20.28 8.35
CA ASP A 445 14.72 21.71 8.40
C ASP A 445 13.43 22.54 8.23
N ASP A 446 13.10 23.23 9.35
CA ASP A 446 12.09 24.25 9.69
C ASP A 446 10.83 23.80 10.40
#